data_47f4dac8c3396c8a7dbfcac8a472faf5
#
_entry.id   47f4dac8c3396c8a7dbfcac8a472faf5
#
_cell.length_a   1.000
_cell.length_b   1.000
_cell.length_c   1.000
_cell.angle_alpha   90.00
_cell.angle_beta   90.00
_cell.angle_gamma   90.00
#
_symmetry.space_group_name_H-M   'P 1'
#
loop_
_entity.id
_entity.type
_entity.pdbx_description
1 polymer ?
#
loop_
_entity_poly.entity_id
_entity_poly.type
_entity_poly.pdbx_seq_one_letter_code
_entity_poly.pdbx_strand_id
1 'polypeptide(L)'
;METSQFERLKSQAVDFSEIEGNCFYGHITAEPTDTEKHIDVMTPVKVVGNVMLLIAKGKLSVEVNTKKFEIEGPVTVNINHGSLIQVSPADDNSGVDMYFLMFSPLFLRDINISFSAISVEALLEHDDPVLHLSDREVNQLLRYFSLINMVMKENYMTQLSLHIISSITSALIYQLMSILCRRTNIKESNGASPRRSSYVQDFLRLVHVNYLRERSVKYYADQLFISPKYLSLLVKEATGRSATRWIDFFVITEAKNLLRYSGKNVQQVAYALNFSNQSAFGKYFKHITGMSPTDYQKS
;
A
#
# COMPACT_ATOMS: atom_id res chain seq x y z
N MET A 1 -14.29 1.64 -4.73
CA MET A 1 -15.10 2.57 -3.90
C MET A 1 -16.47 2.62 -4.53
N GLU A 2 -17.54 2.52 -3.76
CA GLU A 2 -18.87 2.74 -4.33
C GLU A 2 -18.96 4.19 -4.79
N THR A 3 -19.55 4.41 -5.95
CA THR A 3 -19.60 5.73 -6.64
C THR A 3 -20.10 6.86 -5.72
N SER A 4 -21.04 6.57 -4.82
CA SER A 4 -21.62 7.54 -3.89
C SER A 4 -20.65 8.03 -2.80
N GLN A 5 -19.69 7.21 -2.37
CA GLN A 5 -18.73 7.54 -1.31
C GLN A 5 -17.53 8.33 -1.84
N PHE A 6 -17.17 8.06 -3.09
CA PHE A 6 -16.14 8.81 -3.80
C PHE A 6 -16.60 10.24 -4.09
N GLU A 7 -17.84 10.40 -4.52
CA GLU A 7 -18.46 11.73 -4.72
C GLU A 7 -18.53 12.53 -3.43
N ARG A 8 -18.72 11.88 -2.27
CA ARG A 8 -18.65 12.55 -0.96
C ARG A 8 -17.26 13.09 -0.64
N LEU A 9 -16.19 12.28 -0.80
CA LEU A 9 -14.81 12.76 -0.61
C LEU A 9 -14.49 13.92 -1.54
N LYS A 10 -14.92 13.83 -2.80
CA LYS A 10 -14.75 14.87 -3.81
C LYS A 10 -15.47 16.16 -3.40
N SER A 11 -16.68 16.07 -2.86
CA SER A 11 -17.47 17.24 -2.43
C SER A 11 -16.90 17.94 -1.19
N GLN A 12 -16.14 17.22 -0.36
CA GLN A 12 -15.49 17.78 0.84
C GLN A 12 -14.10 18.35 0.56
N ALA A 13 -13.49 17.98 -0.56
CA ALA A 13 -12.16 18.44 -0.91
C ALA A 13 -12.19 19.91 -1.36
N VAL A 14 -11.31 20.72 -0.79
CA VAL A 14 -11.07 22.12 -1.24
C VAL A 14 -10.23 22.13 -2.53
N ASP A 15 -9.51 21.06 -2.78
CA ASP A 15 -8.76 20.82 -4.00
C ASP A 15 -8.84 19.34 -4.36
N PHE A 16 -9.19 19.04 -5.60
CA PHE A 16 -9.37 17.68 -6.10
C PHE A 16 -8.90 17.56 -7.55
N SER A 17 -8.21 16.49 -7.84
CA SER A 17 -7.89 16.10 -9.22
C SER A 17 -7.87 14.60 -9.38
N GLU A 18 -8.22 14.13 -10.58
CA GLU A 18 -8.28 12.71 -10.88
C GLU A 18 -7.76 12.41 -12.30
N ILE A 19 -7.16 11.25 -12.43
CA ILE A 19 -6.92 10.59 -13.72
C ILE A 19 -7.70 9.29 -13.66
N GLU A 20 -8.78 9.23 -14.42
CA GLU A 20 -9.73 8.12 -14.39
C GLU A 20 -9.04 6.76 -14.51
N GLY A 21 -9.35 5.88 -13.56
CA GLY A 21 -8.79 4.54 -13.48
C GLY A 21 -7.35 4.42 -13.00
N ASN A 22 -6.63 5.52 -12.76
CA ASN A 22 -5.20 5.51 -12.39
C ASN A 22 -4.91 6.09 -11.03
N CYS A 23 -5.16 7.38 -10.81
CA CYS A 23 -4.87 8.02 -9.53
C CYS A 23 -5.83 9.15 -9.21
N PHE A 24 -5.93 9.45 -7.91
CA PHE A 24 -6.76 10.50 -7.35
C PHE A 24 -5.96 11.26 -6.30
N TYR A 25 -6.10 12.57 -6.32
CA TYR A 25 -5.59 13.49 -5.31
C TYR A 25 -6.73 14.25 -4.68
N GLY A 26 -6.66 14.50 -3.38
CA GLY A 26 -7.55 15.41 -2.71
C GLY A 26 -6.89 16.09 -1.51
N HIS A 27 -7.33 17.31 -1.25
CA HIS A 27 -6.98 18.11 -0.10
C HIS A 27 -8.24 18.52 0.62
N ILE A 28 -8.35 18.21 1.90
CA ILE A 28 -9.49 18.48 2.76
C ILE A 28 -9.01 19.34 3.93
N THR A 29 -9.67 20.50 4.13
CA THR A 29 -9.47 21.34 5.31
C THR A 29 -10.80 21.53 6.01
N ALA A 30 -10.78 21.46 7.34
CA ALA A 30 -11.90 21.82 8.19
C ALA A 30 -11.39 22.77 9.29
N GLU A 31 -12.03 23.92 9.43
CA GLU A 31 -11.74 24.85 10.51
C GLU A 31 -12.55 24.47 11.78
N PRO A 32 -12.05 24.74 12.99
CA PRO A 32 -12.73 24.37 14.24
C PRO A 32 -14.15 24.94 14.37
N THR A 33 -14.44 26.01 13.64
CA THR A 33 -15.75 26.74 13.66
C THR A 33 -16.71 26.28 12.57
N ASP A 34 -16.29 25.42 11.65
CA ASP A 34 -17.09 24.97 10.51
C ASP A 34 -17.97 23.78 10.94
N THR A 35 -19.11 24.07 11.57
CA THR A 35 -20.10 23.05 11.99
C THR A 35 -20.74 22.30 10.83
N GLU A 36 -20.57 22.76 9.59
CA GLU A 36 -21.13 22.14 8.38
C GLU A 36 -20.10 21.25 7.60
N LYS A 37 -18.80 21.44 7.84
CA LYS A 37 -17.74 20.63 7.21
C LYS A 37 -17.20 19.58 8.17
N HIS A 38 -18.04 18.63 8.55
CA HIS A 38 -17.54 17.42 9.19
C HIS A 38 -16.91 16.51 8.13
N ILE A 39 -15.66 16.11 8.34
CA ILE A 39 -15.07 15.00 7.57
C ILE A 39 -15.88 13.75 7.90
N ASP A 40 -16.88 13.50 7.07
CA ASP A 40 -17.85 12.44 7.29
C ASP A 40 -17.60 11.29 6.30
N VAL A 41 -16.62 10.45 6.62
CA VAL A 41 -16.51 9.11 6.08
C VAL A 41 -16.97 8.11 7.14
N MET A 42 -18.15 8.39 7.73
CA MET A 42 -18.69 7.59 8.85
C MET A 42 -19.09 6.17 8.46
N THR A 43 -19.26 5.88 7.18
CA THR A 43 -19.50 4.50 6.74
C THR A 43 -18.20 3.87 6.27
N PRO A 44 -17.89 2.63 6.71
CA PRO A 44 -16.70 1.94 6.24
C PRO A 44 -16.66 1.84 4.72
N VAL A 45 -15.57 2.32 4.12
CA VAL A 45 -15.35 2.33 2.67
C VAL A 45 -14.33 1.27 2.30
N LYS A 46 -14.68 0.41 1.36
CA LYS A 46 -13.71 -0.53 0.79
C LYS A 46 -12.80 0.19 -0.23
N VAL A 47 -11.52 0.18 0.04
CA VAL A 47 -10.51 0.83 -0.81
C VAL A 47 -10.22 -0.03 -2.04
N VAL A 48 -10.43 0.51 -3.24
CA VAL A 48 -10.16 -0.16 -4.54
C VAL A 48 -8.79 0.26 -5.10
N GLY A 49 -7.85 0.61 -4.26
CA GLY A 49 -6.50 1.03 -4.63
C GLY A 49 -5.63 1.07 -3.40
N ASN A 50 -4.45 1.63 -3.53
CA ASN A 50 -3.62 1.96 -2.38
C ASN A 50 -3.83 3.44 -2.06
N VAL A 51 -4.15 3.74 -0.82
CA VAL A 51 -4.38 5.10 -0.34
C VAL A 51 -3.28 5.50 0.62
N MET A 52 -2.74 6.68 0.41
CA MET A 52 -1.88 7.37 1.34
C MET A 52 -2.62 8.60 1.85
N LEU A 53 -2.93 8.63 3.14
CA LEU A 53 -3.40 9.83 3.83
C LEU A 53 -2.19 10.53 4.43
N LEU A 54 -2.13 11.84 4.30
CA LEU A 54 -1.17 12.70 4.98
C LEU A 54 -1.95 13.72 5.80
N ILE A 55 -1.99 13.53 7.11
CA ILE A 55 -2.61 14.45 8.06
C ILE A 55 -1.52 15.43 8.51
N ALA A 56 -1.54 16.65 7.97
CA ALA A 56 -0.56 17.67 8.29
C ALA A 56 -0.86 18.32 9.65
N LYS A 57 -2.14 18.49 9.98
CA LYS A 57 -2.62 19.06 11.25
C LYS A 57 -3.96 18.47 11.66
N GLY A 58 -4.24 18.53 12.97
CA GLY A 58 -5.51 18.15 13.53
C GLY A 58 -5.54 16.72 14.07
N LYS A 59 -6.71 16.35 14.61
CA LYS A 59 -6.96 15.05 15.23
C LYS A 59 -8.08 14.33 14.51
N LEU A 60 -7.85 13.08 14.20
CA LEU A 60 -8.80 12.19 13.53
C LEU A 60 -8.79 10.81 14.18
N SER A 61 -9.93 10.16 14.14
CA SER A 61 -10.03 8.73 14.36
C SER A 61 -10.06 8.02 13.01
N VAL A 62 -9.09 7.16 12.76
CA VAL A 62 -9.01 6.39 11.52
C VAL A 62 -9.12 4.91 11.89
N GLU A 63 -10.15 4.26 11.39
CA GLU A 63 -10.29 2.82 11.51
C GLU A 63 -9.88 2.15 10.20
N VAL A 64 -8.87 1.27 10.28
CA VAL A 64 -8.42 0.46 9.16
C VAL A 64 -8.73 -0.99 9.46
N ASN A 65 -9.63 -1.58 8.68
CA ASN A 65 -10.19 -2.90 8.93
C ASN A 65 -10.92 -2.94 10.28
N THR A 66 -10.33 -3.55 11.29
CA THR A 66 -10.90 -3.68 12.66
C THR A 66 -10.07 -2.95 13.71
N LYS A 67 -9.00 -2.27 13.29
CA LYS A 67 -8.10 -1.54 14.19
C LYS A 67 -8.41 -0.05 14.12
N LYS A 68 -8.73 0.53 15.25
CA LYS A 68 -8.97 1.96 15.42
C LYS A 68 -7.67 2.65 15.87
N PHE A 69 -7.35 3.75 15.22
CA PHE A 69 -6.20 4.59 15.50
C PHE A 69 -6.68 6.01 15.79
N GLU A 70 -6.38 6.53 16.99
CA GLU A 70 -6.52 7.94 17.29
C GLU A 70 -5.25 8.65 16.82
N ILE A 71 -5.40 9.54 15.87
CA ILE A 71 -4.29 10.15 15.13
C ILE A 71 -4.24 11.63 15.40
N GLU A 72 -3.06 12.12 15.78
CA GLU A 72 -2.74 13.54 15.87
C GLU A 72 -1.60 13.84 14.89
N GLY A 73 -1.86 14.78 13.96
CA GLY A 73 -0.88 15.18 12.94
C GLY A 73 0.38 15.85 13.55
N PRO A 74 1.54 15.79 12.88
CA PRO A 74 1.72 15.30 11.51
C PRO A 74 1.96 13.78 11.43
N VAL A 75 1.15 13.09 10.61
CA VAL A 75 1.27 11.64 10.37
C VAL A 75 0.92 11.28 8.92
N THR A 76 1.42 10.16 8.45
CA THR A 76 0.88 9.49 7.25
C THR A 76 0.28 8.13 7.60
N VAL A 77 -0.83 7.80 6.94
CA VAL A 77 -1.52 6.51 7.04
C VAL A 77 -1.54 5.85 5.68
N ASN A 78 -0.95 4.67 5.59
CA ASN A 78 -0.88 3.92 4.35
C ASN A 78 -1.87 2.76 4.39
N ILE A 79 -2.79 2.74 3.42
CA ILE A 79 -3.91 1.81 3.37
C ILE A 79 -3.83 1.01 2.08
N ASN A 80 -3.76 -0.30 2.23
CA ASN A 80 -3.63 -1.21 1.10
C ASN A 80 -4.97 -1.48 0.40
N HIS A 81 -4.88 -1.84 -0.88
CA HIS A 81 -6.02 -2.32 -1.66
C HIS A 81 -6.81 -3.39 -0.90
N GLY A 82 -8.13 -3.29 -0.95
CA GLY A 82 -9.05 -4.22 -0.32
C GLY A 82 -9.36 -3.96 1.15
N SER A 83 -8.62 -3.06 1.82
CA SER A 83 -8.92 -2.67 3.21
C SER A 83 -10.22 -1.90 3.32
N LEU A 84 -10.88 -2.02 4.47
CA LEU A 84 -11.96 -1.12 4.89
C LEU A 84 -11.34 0.05 5.63
N ILE A 85 -11.76 1.25 5.29
CA ILE A 85 -11.37 2.47 6.00
C ILE A 85 -12.61 3.23 6.44
N GLN A 86 -12.54 3.76 7.66
CA GLN A 86 -13.46 4.76 8.17
C GLN A 86 -12.65 5.88 8.79
N VAL A 87 -13.01 7.12 8.47
CA VAL A 87 -12.37 8.32 9.03
C VAL A 87 -13.46 9.13 9.70
N SER A 88 -13.27 9.48 10.94
CA SER A 88 -14.19 10.32 11.72
C SER A 88 -13.40 11.43 12.42
N PRO A 89 -14.02 12.60 12.65
CA PRO A 89 -13.39 13.62 13.47
C PRO A 89 -13.12 13.08 14.87
N ALA A 90 -12.06 13.57 15.51
CA ALA A 90 -11.90 13.39 16.93
C ALA A 90 -12.92 14.28 17.67
N ASP A 91 -13.27 13.90 18.92
CA ASP A 91 -14.29 14.61 19.73
C ASP A 91 -13.90 16.06 20.08
N ASP A 92 -12.64 16.44 19.90
CA ASP A 92 -12.19 17.81 20.09
C ASP A 92 -12.27 18.58 18.76
N ASN A 93 -13.00 19.59 18.69
CA ASN A 93 -13.22 20.53 17.58
C ASN A 93 -11.91 21.11 16.99
N SER A 94 -10.87 20.30 16.85
CA SER A 94 -9.58 20.69 16.25
C SER A 94 -9.71 20.72 14.73
N GLY A 95 -9.31 21.84 14.12
CA GLY A 95 -9.25 21.94 12.65
C GLY A 95 -8.38 20.84 12.05
N VAL A 96 -8.71 20.39 10.87
CA VAL A 96 -7.98 19.32 10.16
C VAL A 96 -7.43 19.84 8.84
N ASP A 97 -6.19 19.47 8.55
CA ASP A 97 -5.51 19.67 7.26
C ASP A 97 -5.00 18.32 6.77
N MET A 98 -5.71 17.74 5.82
CA MET A 98 -5.49 16.37 5.35
C MET A 98 -5.40 16.31 3.82
N TYR A 99 -4.42 15.58 3.34
CA TYR A 99 -4.21 15.27 1.93
C TYR A 99 -4.35 13.77 1.72
N PHE A 100 -4.85 13.38 0.56
CA PHE A 100 -4.85 11.98 0.17
C PHE A 100 -4.41 11.78 -1.29
N LEU A 101 -3.70 10.68 -1.49
CA LEU A 101 -3.38 10.13 -2.81
C LEU A 101 -3.92 8.71 -2.86
N MET A 102 -4.62 8.39 -3.93
CA MET A 102 -5.08 7.02 -4.20
C MET A 102 -4.55 6.59 -5.57
N PHE A 103 -3.97 5.40 -5.61
CA PHE A 103 -3.42 4.79 -6.82
C PHE A 103 -4.10 3.47 -7.11
N SER A 104 -4.50 3.26 -8.36
CA SER A 104 -5.04 1.97 -8.78
C SER A 104 -3.96 0.87 -8.74
N PRO A 105 -4.34 -0.41 -8.56
CA PRO A 105 -3.38 -1.50 -8.62
C PRO A 105 -2.67 -1.60 -9.96
N LEU A 106 -3.34 -1.22 -11.06
CA LEU A 106 -2.75 -1.20 -12.40
C LEU A 106 -1.67 -0.14 -12.50
N PHE A 107 -1.94 1.08 -12.02
CA PHE A 107 -0.95 2.16 -12.00
C PHE A 107 0.28 1.79 -11.16
N LEU A 108 0.08 1.22 -9.98
CA LEU A 108 1.19 0.81 -9.11
C LEU A 108 2.06 -0.30 -9.70
N ARG A 109 1.48 -1.17 -10.53
CA ARG A 109 2.24 -2.23 -11.22
C ARG A 109 3.29 -1.65 -12.17
N ASP A 110 3.00 -0.49 -12.77
CA ASP A 110 3.86 0.16 -13.74
C ASP A 110 4.89 1.10 -13.08
N ILE A 111 4.82 1.27 -11.76
CA ILE A 111 5.80 2.03 -10.97
C ILE A 111 7.10 1.23 -10.84
N ASN A 112 8.19 1.84 -11.28
CA ASN A 112 9.51 1.23 -11.20
C ASN A 112 10.17 1.52 -9.83
N ILE A 113 9.95 0.64 -8.85
CA ILE A 113 10.60 0.72 -7.54
C ILE A 113 11.74 -0.29 -7.48
N SER A 114 12.95 0.21 -7.23
CA SER A 114 14.11 -0.65 -6.97
C SER A 114 14.09 -1.15 -5.54
N PHE A 115 13.64 -2.39 -5.34
CA PHE A 115 13.64 -3.03 -4.03
C PHE A 115 15.04 -3.31 -3.46
N SER A 116 16.10 -3.23 -4.28
CA SER A 116 17.48 -3.35 -3.79
C SER A 116 17.95 -2.13 -2.99
N ALA A 117 17.31 -0.99 -3.17
CA ALA A 117 17.57 0.22 -2.40
C ALA A 117 16.74 0.28 -1.10
N ILE A 118 15.79 -0.64 -0.91
CA ILE A 118 14.84 -0.63 0.18
C ILE A 118 15.15 -1.78 1.13
N SER A 119 15.31 -1.49 2.40
CA SER A 119 15.18 -2.54 3.42
C SER A 119 13.73 -2.98 3.48
N VAL A 120 13.48 -4.10 2.84
CA VAL A 120 12.15 -4.70 2.80
C VAL A 120 11.70 -5.17 4.18
N GLU A 121 12.65 -5.42 5.09
CA GLU A 121 12.38 -5.71 6.49
C GLU A 121 11.63 -4.55 7.15
N ALA A 122 12.05 -3.31 6.89
CA ALA A 122 11.35 -2.12 7.40
C ALA A 122 9.90 -2.01 6.92
N LEU A 123 9.62 -2.47 5.69
CA LEU A 123 8.26 -2.50 5.13
C LEU A 123 7.38 -3.57 5.76
N LEU A 124 7.96 -4.68 6.16
CA LEU A 124 7.23 -5.87 6.59
C LEU A 124 7.11 -5.97 8.10
N GLU A 125 7.97 -5.29 8.85
CA GLU A 125 7.89 -5.19 10.31
C GLU A 125 6.88 -4.12 10.75
N HIS A 126 6.48 -3.21 9.87
CA HIS A 126 5.46 -2.22 10.15
C HIS A 126 4.06 -2.77 9.83
N ASP A 127 3.50 -3.53 10.78
CA ASP A 127 2.07 -3.89 10.80
C ASP A 127 1.17 -2.66 11.12
N ASP A 128 1.79 -1.54 11.49
CA ASP A 128 1.10 -0.29 11.81
C ASP A 128 1.01 0.58 10.54
N PRO A 129 -0.20 0.88 10.05
CA PRO A 129 -0.38 1.74 8.90
C PRO A 129 0.01 3.21 9.18
N VAL A 130 0.18 3.59 10.46
CA VAL A 130 0.44 4.95 10.91
C VAL A 130 1.93 5.20 11.06
N LEU A 131 2.42 6.24 10.41
CA LEU A 131 3.79 6.71 10.54
C LEU A 131 3.78 8.17 10.99
N HIS A 132 4.21 8.43 12.23
CA HIS A 132 4.39 9.80 12.73
C HIS A 132 5.50 10.51 11.97
N LEU A 133 5.34 11.81 11.74
CA LEU A 133 6.27 12.62 10.95
C LEU A 133 6.76 13.80 11.79
N SER A 134 7.93 14.30 11.46
CA SER A 134 8.37 15.63 11.90
C SER A 134 7.85 16.69 10.92
N ASP A 135 7.85 17.97 11.34
CA ASP A 135 7.47 19.11 10.46
C ASP A 135 8.28 19.18 9.18
N ARG A 136 9.54 18.78 9.25
CA ARG A 136 10.42 18.72 8.08
C ARG A 136 9.98 17.60 7.12
N GLU A 137 9.63 16.44 7.64
CA GLU A 137 9.21 15.28 6.84
C GLU A 137 7.84 15.52 6.19
N VAL A 138 6.88 16.11 6.91
CA VAL A 138 5.59 16.45 6.31
C VAL A 138 5.74 17.46 5.19
N ASN A 139 6.57 18.50 5.37
CA ASN A 139 6.84 19.47 4.33
C ASN A 139 7.54 18.87 3.10
N GLN A 140 8.39 17.86 3.29
CA GLN A 140 8.97 17.12 2.19
C GLN A 140 7.93 16.30 1.41
N LEU A 141 7.03 15.59 2.12
CA LEU A 141 5.98 14.79 1.48
C LEU A 141 4.96 15.67 0.75
N LEU A 142 4.56 16.80 1.33
CA LEU A 142 3.64 17.76 0.71
C LEU A 142 4.14 18.28 -0.66
N ARG A 143 5.46 18.41 -0.85
CA ARG A 143 6.01 18.78 -2.16
C ARG A 143 5.72 17.73 -3.23
N TYR A 144 5.81 16.44 -2.91
CA TYR A 144 5.44 15.37 -3.85
C TYR A 144 3.95 15.37 -4.16
N PHE A 145 3.10 15.55 -3.14
CA PHE A 145 1.66 15.68 -3.33
C PHE A 145 1.32 16.85 -4.24
N SER A 146 1.92 18.01 -3.99
CA SER A 146 1.74 19.21 -4.82
C SER A 146 2.19 19.00 -6.27
N LEU A 147 3.34 18.35 -6.49
CA LEU A 147 3.85 18.05 -7.83
C LEU A 147 2.90 17.09 -8.59
N ILE A 148 2.43 16.05 -7.93
CA ILE A 148 1.45 15.10 -8.53
C ILE A 148 0.18 15.87 -8.92
N ASN A 149 -0.38 16.66 -8.00
CA ASN A 149 -1.59 17.45 -8.24
C ASN A 149 -1.40 18.45 -9.40
N MET A 150 -0.24 19.12 -9.46
CA MET A 150 0.07 20.06 -10.53
C MET A 150 0.03 19.37 -11.90
N VAL A 151 0.66 18.21 -12.03
CA VAL A 151 0.65 17.46 -13.32
C VAL A 151 -0.76 16.94 -13.63
N MET A 152 -1.53 16.51 -12.62
CA MET A 152 -2.92 16.05 -12.81
C MET A 152 -3.86 17.15 -13.29
N LYS A 153 -3.58 18.41 -12.99
CA LYS A 153 -4.36 19.59 -13.38
C LYS A 153 -4.00 20.14 -14.78
N GLU A 154 -2.96 19.62 -15.40
CA GLU A 154 -2.63 20.04 -16.76
C GLU A 154 -3.75 19.70 -17.75
N ASN A 155 -4.10 20.65 -18.63
CA ASN A 155 -5.22 20.51 -19.56
C ASN A 155 -5.01 19.45 -20.65
N TYR A 156 -3.79 18.95 -20.81
CA TYR A 156 -3.41 17.95 -21.82
C TYR A 156 -2.74 16.75 -21.18
N MET A 157 -3.57 15.80 -20.72
CA MET A 157 -3.05 14.53 -20.21
C MET A 157 -2.53 13.67 -21.37
N THR A 158 -1.24 13.38 -21.34
CA THR A 158 -0.54 12.51 -22.29
C THR A 158 -0.04 11.24 -21.60
N GLN A 159 0.42 10.26 -22.36
CA GLN A 159 1.15 9.13 -21.77
C GLN A 159 2.39 9.59 -20.99
N LEU A 160 3.03 10.69 -21.40
CA LEU A 160 4.16 11.27 -20.68
C LEU A 160 3.75 11.81 -19.31
N SER A 161 2.55 12.39 -19.17
CA SER A 161 2.02 12.84 -17.87
C SER A 161 1.87 11.67 -16.90
N LEU A 162 1.40 10.50 -17.35
CA LEU A 162 1.35 9.28 -16.54
C LEU A 162 2.75 8.81 -16.11
N HIS A 163 3.73 8.88 -17.02
CA HIS A 163 5.12 8.54 -16.67
C HIS A 163 5.74 9.54 -15.68
N ILE A 164 5.42 10.83 -15.79
CA ILE A 164 5.86 11.85 -14.82
C ILE A 164 5.26 11.54 -13.45
N ILE A 165 3.95 11.30 -13.35
CA ILE A 165 3.27 10.97 -12.09
C ILE A 165 3.84 9.68 -11.50
N SER A 166 4.07 8.65 -12.32
CA SER A 166 4.69 7.39 -11.89
C SER A 166 6.10 7.61 -11.32
N SER A 167 6.89 8.47 -11.95
CA SER A 167 8.24 8.81 -11.46
C SER A 167 8.21 9.60 -10.15
N ILE A 168 7.30 10.57 -10.01
CA ILE A 168 7.09 11.33 -8.77
C ILE A 168 6.59 10.41 -7.66
N THR A 169 5.68 9.49 -7.98
CA THR A 169 5.17 8.49 -7.01
C THR A 169 6.29 7.54 -6.56
N SER A 170 7.17 7.12 -7.47
CA SER A 170 8.36 6.34 -7.11
C SER A 170 9.26 7.11 -6.12
N ALA A 171 9.52 8.39 -6.40
CA ALA A 171 10.31 9.25 -5.52
C ALA A 171 9.63 9.46 -4.15
N LEU A 172 8.30 9.63 -4.11
CA LEU A 172 7.52 9.71 -2.87
C LEU A 172 7.67 8.42 -2.03
N ILE A 173 7.56 7.25 -2.67
CA ILE A 173 7.74 5.97 -1.99
C ILE A 173 9.17 5.84 -1.44
N TYR A 174 10.20 6.20 -2.22
CA TYR A 174 11.57 6.20 -1.72
C TYR A 174 11.78 7.16 -0.55
N GLN A 175 11.13 8.33 -0.57
CA GLN A 175 11.19 9.28 0.55
C GLN A 175 10.57 8.68 1.81
N LEU A 176 9.41 8.02 1.72
CA LEU A 176 8.79 7.32 2.84
C LEU A 176 9.69 6.21 3.39
N MET A 177 10.29 5.41 2.49
CA MET A 177 11.22 4.36 2.88
C MET A 177 12.45 4.92 3.60
N SER A 178 13.01 6.04 3.11
CA SER A 178 14.13 6.72 3.75
C SER A 178 13.78 7.19 5.18
N ILE A 179 12.54 7.67 5.38
CA ILE A 179 12.03 8.04 6.71
C ILE A 179 11.96 6.80 7.62
N LEU A 180 11.37 5.70 7.13
CA LEU A 180 11.28 4.44 7.87
C LEU A 180 12.65 3.86 8.22
N CYS A 181 13.56 3.76 7.26
CA CYS A 181 14.91 3.22 7.47
C CYS A 181 15.69 4.02 8.54
N ARG A 182 15.57 5.35 8.54
CA ARG A 182 16.22 6.18 9.57
C ARG A 182 15.70 5.90 10.98
N ARG A 183 14.43 5.58 11.14
CA ARG A 183 13.81 5.30 12.45
C ARG A 183 14.11 3.91 12.98
N THR A 184 14.19 2.94 12.08
CA THR A 184 14.45 1.54 12.44
C THR A 184 15.94 1.21 12.59
N ASN A 185 16.85 2.19 12.41
CA ASN A 185 18.32 1.97 12.38
C ASN A 185 18.74 0.89 11.36
N ILE A 186 17.90 0.59 10.37
CA ILE A 186 18.22 -0.36 9.32
C ILE A 186 19.15 0.33 8.34
N LYS A 187 20.38 -0.21 8.20
CA LYS A 187 21.36 0.30 7.24
C LYS A 187 20.81 0.13 5.82
N GLU A 188 20.84 1.21 5.05
CA GLU A 188 20.66 1.11 3.60
C GLU A 188 21.55 0.00 3.06
N SER A 189 21.01 -0.89 2.24
CA SER A 189 21.79 -2.00 1.70
C SER A 189 22.88 -1.47 0.79
N ASN A 190 24.11 -1.38 1.31
CA ASN A 190 25.27 -0.97 0.54
C ASN A 190 25.62 -2.05 -0.49
N GLY A 191 25.35 -1.77 -1.77
CA GLY A 191 26.21 -2.26 -2.82
C GLY A 191 26.03 -3.70 -3.29
N ALA A 192 24.81 -4.13 -3.66
CA ALA A 192 24.70 -5.24 -4.61
C ALA A 192 25.18 -4.76 -6.00
N SER A 193 25.97 -5.58 -6.71
CA SER A 193 26.37 -5.23 -8.09
C SER A 193 25.11 -4.99 -8.94
N PRO A 194 25.09 -4.05 -9.91
CA PRO A 194 23.89 -3.69 -10.69
C PRO A 194 23.15 -4.91 -11.27
N ARG A 195 23.90 -5.96 -11.67
CA ARG A 195 23.34 -7.18 -12.25
C ARG A 195 22.66 -8.09 -11.22
N ARG A 196 23.16 -8.16 -9.96
CA ARG A 196 22.52 -8.92 -8.88
C ARG A 196 21.24 -8.28 -8.41
N SER A 197 21.25 -6.95 -8.33
CA SER A 197 20.08 -6.12 -8.03
C SER A 197 18.96 -6.31 -9.05
N SER A 198 19.28 -6.39 -10.35
CA SER A 198 18.30 -6.63 -11.41
C SER A 198 17.54 -7.94 -11.23
N TYR A 199 18.24 -9.05 -10.91
CA TYR A 199 17.57 -10.35 -10.71
C TYR A 199 16.56 -10.32 -9.54
N VAL A 200 16.87 -9.63 -8.46
CA VAL A 200 15.97 -9.52 -7.30
C VAL A 200 14.74 -8.69 -7.66
N GLN A 201 14.92 -7.58 -8.38
CA GLN A 201 13.82 -6.74 -8.86
C GLN A 201 12.90 -7.50 -9.81
N ASP A 202 13.48 -8.18 -10.79
CA ASP A 202 12.73 -8.98 -11.76
C ASP A 202 11.99 -10.14 -11.07
N PHE A 203 12.60 -10.77 -10.06
CA PHE A 203 11.94 -11.77 -9.24
C PHE A 203 10.73 -11.20 -8.53
N LEU A 204 10.86 -10.08 -7.81
CA LEU A 204 9.76 -9.48 -7.06
C LEU A 204 8.64 -9.01 -7.99
N ARG A 205 8.98 -8.45 -9.16
CA ARG A 205 8.02 -8.10 -10.20
C ARG A 205 7.28 -9.34 -10.73
N LEU A 206 7.99 -10.41 -11.05
CA LEU A 206 7.40 -11.67 -11.51
C LEU A 206 6.50 -12.30 -10.44
N VAL A 207 6.91 -12.26 -9.17
CA VAL A 207 6.07 -12.74 -8.06
C VAL A 207 4.79 -11.92 -7.97
N HIS A 208 4.89 -10.60 -7.99
CA HIS A 208 3.72 -9.71 -7.94
C HIS A 208 2.69 -9.99 -9.04
N VAL A 209 3.15 -10.34 -10.24
CA VAL A 209 2.25 -10.67 -11.36
C VAL A 209 1.69 -12.10 -11.28
N ASN A 210 2.45 -13.05 -10.74
CA ASN A 210 2.15 -14.48 -10.88
C ASN A 210 1.81 -15.20 -9.57
N TYR A 211 1.90 -14.57 -8.40
CA TYR A 211 1.73 -15.23 -7.08
C TYR A 211 0.40 -15.98 -6.92
N LEU A 212 -0.64 -15.55 -7.62
CA LEU A 212 -1.93 -16.23 -7.60
C LEU A 212 -1.88 -17.62 -8.24
N ARG A 213 -0.99 -17.83 -9.21
CA ARG A 213 -0.90 -19.05 -10.01
C ARG A 213 0.32 -19.88 -9.68
N GLU A 214 1.45 -19.21 -9.42
CA GLU A 214 2.76 -19.83 -9.30
C GLU A 214 3.37 -19.56 -7.92
N ARG A 215 3.73 -20.65 -7.19
CA ARG A 215 4.32 -20.56 -5.85
C ARG A 215 5.70 -21.18 -5.76
N SER A 216 6.16 -21.82 -6.84
CA SER A 216 7.44 -22.49 -6.88
C SER A 216 8.58 -21.50 -7.20
N VAL A 217 9.59 -21.43 -6.34
CA VAL A 217 10.81 -20.67 -6.61
C VAL A 217 11.45 -21.11 -7.94
N LYS A 218 11.30 -22.39 -8.30
CA LYS A 218 11.79 -22.92 -9.57
C LYS A 218 11.18 -22.20 -10.76
N TYR A 219 9.87 -21.99 -10.77
CA TYR A 219 9.18 -21.26 -11.85
C TYR A 219 9.82 -19.88 -12.09
N TYR A 220 10.02 -19.11 -11.02
CA TYR A 220 10.62 -17.77 -11.12
C TYR A 220 12.09 -17.81 -11.56
N ALA A 221 12.83 -18.79 -11.08
CA ALA A 221 14.22 -18.98 -11.48
C ALA A 221 14.34 -19.34 -12.97
N ASP A 222 13.45 -20.21 -13.48
CA ASP A 222 13.39 -20.58 -14.89
C ASP A 222 13.05 -19.35 -15.77
N GLN A 223 12.12 -18.48 -15.33
CA GLN A 223 11.80 -17.23 -16.03
C GLN A 223 12.98 -16.23 -16.08
N LEU A 224 13.86 -16.30 -15.10
CA LEU A 224 15.05 -15.44 -15.00
C LEU A 224 16.31 -16.08 -15.59
N PHE A 225 16.19 -17.29 -16.14
CA PHE A 225 17.31 -18.08 -16.71
C PHE A 225 18.46 -18.31 -15.73
N ILE A 226 18.12 -18.52 -14.43
CA ILE A 226 19.08 -18.82 -13.37
C ILE A 226 18.64 -20.04 -12.55
N SER A 227 19.56 -20.62 -11.77
CA SER A 227 19.19 -21.74 -10.91
C SER A 227 18.36 -21.29 -9.70
N PRO A 228 17.40 -22.12 -9.20
CA PRO A 228 16.60 -21.81 -8.00
C PRO A 228 17.47 -21.54 -6.75
N LYS A 229 18.60 -22.24 -6.63
CA LYS A 229 19.56 -22.05 -5.54
C LYS A 229 20.20 -20.66 -5.61
N TYR A 230 20.61 -20.25 -6.81
CA TYR A 230 21.21 -18.93 -7.02
C TYR A 230 20.19 -17.80 -6.80
N LEU A 231 18.95 -17.93 -7.31
CA LEU A 231 17.88 -16.99 -7.04
C LEU A 231 17.63 -16.86 -5.54
N SER A 232 17.49 -17.98 -4.82
CA SER A 232 17.24 -17.97 -3.37
C SER A 232 18.38 -17.31 -2.59
N LEU A 233 19.62 -17.50 -3.03
CA LEU A 233 20.77 -16.82 -2.43
C LEU A 233 20.72 -15.32 -2.65
N LEU A 234 20.52 -14.87 -3.90
CA LEU A 234 20.46 -13.46 -4.26
C LEU A 234 19.34 -12.72 -3.49
N VAL A 235 18.13 -13.32 -3.48
CA VAL A 235 16.99 -12.75 -2.79
C VAL A 235 17.25 -12.65 -1.29
N LYS A 236 17.83 -13.71 -0.67
CA LYS A 236 18.13 -13.70 0.76
C LYS A 236 19.23 -12.70 1.12
N GLU A 237 20.29 -12.58 0.31
CA GLU A 237 21.37 -11.61 0.54
C GLU A 237 20.87 -10.15 0.39
N ALA A 238 19.99 -9.90 -0.59
CA ALA A 238 19.52 -8.55 -0.87
C ALA A 238 18.36 -8.10 0.04
N THR A 239 17.53 -9.03 0.55
CA THR A 239 16.28 -8.71 1.24
C THR A 239 16.18 -9.28 2.66
N GLY A 240 17.19 -10.01 3.13
CA GLY A 240 17.15 -10.71 4.42
C GLY A 240 16.20 -11.92 4.46
N ARG A 241 15.28 -12.06 3.49
CA ARG A 241 14.24 -13.11 3.44
C ARG A 241 14.45 -14.09 2.31
N SER A 242 14.00 -15.33 2.50
CA SER A 242 14.02 -16.31 1.42
C SER A 242 13.02 -15.96 0.31
N ALA A 243 13.33 -16.39 -0.92
CA ALA A 243 12.42 -16.24 -2.05
C ALA A 243 11.02 -16.84 -1.77
N THR A 244 10.97 -17.99 -1.08
CA THR A 244 9.69 -18.60 -0.67
C THR A 244 8.88 -17.68 0.24
N ARG A 245 9.52 -17.05 1.24
CA ARG A 245 8.81 -16.11 2.16
C ARG A 245 8.25 -14.89 1.44
N TRP A 246 8.86 -14.47 0.34
CA TRP A 246 8.33 -13.41 -0.51
C TRP A 246 7.07 -13.85 -1.24
N ILE A 247 7.09 -15.04 -1.83
CA ILE A 247 5.92 -15.61 -2.50
C ILE A 247 4.79 -15.78 -1.48
N ASP A 248 5.09 -16.34 -0.30
CA ASP A 248 4.13 -16.53 0.78
C ASP A 248 3.51 -15.20 1.24
N PHE A 249 4.31 -14.14 1.33
CA PHE A 249 3.83 -12.82 1.72
C PHE A 249 2.74 -12.30 0.77
N PHE A 250 2.96 -12.34 -0.55
CA PHE A 250 1.96 -11.90 -1.52
C PHE A 250 0.70 -12.76 -1.47
N VAL A 251 0.85 -14.08 -1.41
CA VAL A 251 -0.29 -15.02 -1.35
C VAL A 251 -1.10 -14.82 -0.08
N ILE A 252 -0.46 -14.68 1.08
CA ILE A 252 -1.16 -14.52 2.36
C ILE A 252 -1.82 -13.15 2.48
N THR A 253 -1.19 -12.10 1.96
CA THR A 253 -1.80 -10.75 1.93
C THR A 253 -3.09 -10.78 1.14
N GLU A 254 -3.08 -11.37 -0.06
CA GLU A 254 -4.29 -11.51 -0.86
C GLU A 254 -5.32 -12.45 -0.22
N ALA A 255 -4.87 -13.56 0.38
CA ALA A 255 -5.76 -14.47 1.11
C ALA A 255 -6.52 -13.76 2.24
N LYS A 256 -5.81 -12.94 3.03
CA LYS A 256 -6.40 -12.15 4.11
C LYS A 256 -7.45 -11.17 3.57
N ASN A 257 -7.14 -10.48 2.47
CA ASN A 257 -8.05 -9.55 1.81
C ASN A 257 -9.31 -10.26 1.30
N LEU A 258 -9.14 -11.38 0.61
CA LEU A 258 -10.27 -12.15 0.09
C LEU A 258 -11.14 -12.73 1.21
N LEU A 259 -10.54 -13.26 2.28
CA LEU A 259 -11.28 -13.81 3.42
C LEU A 259 -12.13 -12.75 4.12
N ARG A 260 -11.62 -11.53 4.28
CA ARG A 260 -12.34 -10.48 5.03
C ARG A 260 -13.31 -9.68 4.19
N TYR A 261 -12.94 -9.36 2.94
CA TYR A 261 -13.61 -8.27 2.21
C TYR A 261 -14.29 -8.68 0.92
N SER A 262 -14.09 -9.91 0.44
CA SER A 262 -14.67 -10.32 -0.84
C SER A 262 -16.10 -10.90 -0.74
N GLY A 263 -16.59 -11.18 0.48
CA GLY A 263 -17.82 -11.93 0.70
C GLY A 263 -17.74 -13.42 0.29
N LYS A 264 -16.54 -13.88 -0.12
CA LYS A 264 -16.30 -15.28 -0.52
C LYS A 264 -16.18 -16.18 0.70
N ASN A 265 -16.70 -17.41 0.59
CA ASN A 265 -16.40 -18.45 1.57
C ASN A 265 -14.96 -18.99 1.39
N VAL A 266 -14.46 -19.72 2.39
CA VAL A 266 -13.08 -20.25 2.40
C VAL A 266 -12.75 -21.11 1.18
N GLN A 267 -13.72 -21.87 0.67
CA GLN A 267 -13.56 -22.70 -0.52
C GLN A 267 -13.39 -21.83 -1.78
N GLN A 268 -14.21 -20.81 -1.93
CA GLN A 268 -14.12 -19.86 -3.05
C GLN A 268 -12.80 -19.08 -3.03
N VAL A 269 -12.31 -18.71 -1.83
CA VAL A 269 -10.99 -18.07 -1.67
C VAL A 269 -9.88 -19.04 -2.08
N ALA A 270 -9.95 -20.29 -1.66
CA ALA A 270 -8.98 -21.32 -2.07
C ALA A 270 -8.86 -21.43 -3.59
N TYR A 271 -9.99 -21.46 -4.29
CA TYR A 271 -10.00 -21.52 -5.76
C TYR A 271 -9.54 -20.22 -6.41
N ALA A 272 -9.92 -19.06 -5.87
CA ALA A 272 -9.46 -17.77 -6.37
C ALA A 272 -7.92 -17.61 -6.27
N LEU A 273 -7.34 -18.25 -5.25
CA LEU A 273 -5.89 -18.31 -5.05
C LEU A 273 -5.24 -19.52 -5.74
N ASN A 274 -5.96 -20.22 -6.62
CA ASN A 274 -5.45 -21.38 -7.36
C ASN A 274 -4.88 -22.52 -6.46
N PHE A 275 -5.55 -22.79 -5.33
CA PHE A 275 -5.29 -24.01 -4.55
C PHE A 275 -6.14 -25.16 -5.07
N SER A 276 -5.60 -26.36 -5.04
CA SER A 276 -6.29 -27.58 -5.50
C SER A 276 -7.58 -27.87 -4.73
N ASN A 277 -7.65 -27.50 -3.46
CA ASN A 277 -8.83 -27.64 -2.61
C ASN A 277 -8.71 -26.77 -1.34
N GLN A 278 -9.81 -26.64 -0.61
CA GLN A 278 -9.91 -25.88 0.65
C GLN A 278 -8.93 -26.40 1.72
N SER A 279 -8.72 -27.72 1.81
CA SER A 279 -7.83 -28.31 2.82
C SER A 279 -6.37 -27.93 2.59
N ALA A 280 -5.92 -27.92 1.34
CA ALA A 280 -4.57 -27.49 0.97
C ALA A 280 -4.36 -26.02 1.32
N PHE A 281 -5.32 -25.15 0.98
CA PHE A 281 -5.32 -23.74 1.37
C PHE A 281 -5.32 -23.58 2.88
N GLY A 282 -6.17 -24.30 3.59
CA GLY A 282 -6.27 -24.22 5.05
C GLY A 282 -4.98 -24.57 5.77
N LYS A 283 -4.30 -25.64 5.34
CA LYS A 283 -2.98 -26.02 5.86
C LYS A 283 -1.92 -24.95 5.58
N TYR A 284 -1.87 -24.45 4.35
CA TYR A 284 -0.93 -23.41 3.94
C TYR A 284 -1.14 -22.10 4.73
N PHE A 285 -2.36 -21.63 4.79
CA PHE A 285 -2.70 -20.40 5.52
C PHE A 285 -2.38 -20.52 7.01
N LYS A 286 -2.79 -21.63 7.66
CA LYS A 286 -2.52 -21.88 9.08
C LYS A 286 -1.03 -22.00 9.38
N HIS A 287 -0.26 -22.64 8.49
CA HIS A 287 1.19 -22.78 8.65
C HIS A 287 1.89 -21.40 8.72
N ILE A 288 1.44 -20.44 7.91
CA ILE A 288 2.11 -19.13 7.82
C ILE A 288 1.54 -18.12 8.81
N THR A 289 0.22 -18.14 9.05
CA THR A 289 -0.45 -17.12 9.90
C THR A 289 -0.68 -17.58 11.34
N GLY A 290 -0.53 -18.86 11.65
CA GLY A 290 -0.81 -19.45 12.96
C GLY A 290 -2.29 -19.78 13.20
N MET A 291 -3.24 -19.28 12.40
CA MET A 291 -4.67 -19.51 12.57
C MET A 291 -5.35 -20.06 11.30
N SER A 292 -6.52 -20.71 11.48
CA SER A 292 -7.23 -21.23 10.31
C SER A 292 -7.86 -20.09 9.49
N PRO A 293 -8.11 -20.30 8.16
CA PRO A 293 -8.82 -19.32 7.36
C PRO A 293 -10.23 -19.01 7.90
N THR A 294 -10.91 -19.99 8.46
CA THR A 294 -12.25 -19.82 9.03
C THR A 294 -12.24 -18.96 10.28
N ASP A 295 -11.25 -19.16 11.16
CA ASP A 295 -11.09 -18.34 12.38
C ASP A 295 -10.72 -16.91 11.99
N TYR A 296 -9.82 -16.76 11.00
CA TYR A 296 -9.43 -15.45 10.47
C TYR A 296 -10.60 -14.69 9.82
N GLN A 297 -11.51 -15.39 9.14
CA GLN A 297 -12.69 -14.79 8.51
C GLN A 297 -13.70 -14.28 9.53
N LYS A 298 -13.75 -14.89 10.72
CA LYS A 298 -14.68 -14.54 11.80
C LYS A 298 -14.12 -13.51 12.78
N SER A 299 -12.79 -13.32 12.80
CA SER A 299 -12.11 -12.33 13.66
C SER A 299 -12.17 -10.92 13.06
#